data_651d4108e0f8f03a4638ee0320dc0821
#
_entry.id   651d4108e0f8f03a4638ee0320dc0821
#
_cell.length_a   1.000
_cell.length_b   1.000
_cell.length_c   1.000
_cell.angle_alpha   90.00
_cell.angle_beta   90.00
_cell.angle_gamma   90.00
#
_symmetry.space_group_name_H-M   'P 1'
#
loop_
_entity.id
_entity.type
_entity.pdbx_description
1 polymer ?
#
loop_
_entity_poly.entity_id
_entity_poly.type
_entity_poly.pdbx_seq_one_letter_code
_entity_poly.pdbx_strand_id
1 'polypeptide(L)'
;MAIFSNQATLTYNGGTTNSNIVYGELLEVLTATKTAVEGSYTPGDRLTYVVTLRNTGTTALTNLTVTDDLGGYPFGTGTVYPLTYVTDSAQVFVGGVPQAAPAVTAGPPLVITGINVPAGGDTVIVYQALVNIFAPPAAESTIVNTVTITGGGLASSITATETVPVDNAPALTITKAMSPAQVVDNQQITYTFLIQNTGNTPVVATDNAVITDTFDPILSNLVVTFDGTAWTQGV
;
A
#
# COMPACT_ATOMS: atom_id res chain seq x y z
N MET A 1 14.75 9.34 -23.74
CA MET A 1 16.03 9.84 -24.32
C MET A 1 15.90 11.34 -24.57
N ALA A 2 16.76 12.14 -23.96
CA ALA A 2 16.86 13.57 -24.24
C ALA A 2 18.00 13.82 -25.23
N ILE A 3 17.76 14.62 -26.26
CA ILE A 3 18.78 15.04 -27.21
C ILE A 3 19.22 16.44 -26.81
N PHE A 4 20.52 16.68 -26.71
CA PHE A 4 21.09 18.00 -26.53
C PHE A 4 21.92 18.39 -27.77
N SER A 5 22.01 19.68 -28.06
CA SER A 5 22.79 20.19 -29.15
C SER A 5 23.75 21.30 -28.65
N ASN A 6 24.88 21.46 -29.37
CA ASN A 6 25.85 22.53 -29.12
C ASN A 6 26.34 23.09 -30.42
N GLN A 7 26.46 24.42 -30.47
CA GLN A 7 27.01 25.18 -31.57
C GLN A 7 27.87 26.33 -31.02
N ALA A 8 29.07 26.49 -31.53
CA ALA A 8 29.94 27.60 -31.21
C ALA A 8 29.79 28.75 -32.19
N THR A 9 29.94 29.99 -31.72
CA THR A 9 30.00 31.18 -32.52
C THR A 9 31.37 31.82 -32.41
N LEU A 10 32.03 32.11 -33.55
CA LEU A 10 33.26 32.83 -33.62
C LEU A 10 32.98 34.26 -34.12
N THR A 11 33.33 35.25 -33.30
CA THR A 11 33.26 36.65 -33.67
C THR A 11 34.66 37.22 -33.85
N TYR A 12 34.94 37.91 -34.95
CA TYR A 12 36.23 38.51 -35.26
C TYR A 12 36.03 39.89 -35.87
N ASN A 13 37.11 40.65 -36.04
CA ASN A 13 37.04 41.99 -36.63
C ASN A 13 36.74 41.89 -38.13
N GLY A 14 35.51 41.84 -38.49
CA GLY A 14 35.00 41.72 -39.88
C GLY A 14 33.78 40.82 -40.00
N GLY A 15 33.35 40.14 -38.93
CA GLY A 15 32.14 39.32 -38.98
C GLY A 15 31.97 38.31 -37.84
N THR A 16 30.93 37.56 -37.98
CA THR A 16 30.57 36.47 -37.09
C THR A 16 30.26 35.21 -37.91
N THR A 17 30.77 34.06 -37.52
CA THR A 17 30.48 32.77 -38.14
C THR A 17 30.17 31.72 -37.08
N ASN A 18 29.32 30.78 -37.42
CA ASN A 18 28.92 29.68 -36.54
C ASN A 18 29.56 28.38 -36.98
N SER A 19 29.88 27.52 -36.03
CA SER A 19 30.25 26.14 -36.29
C SER A 19 29.03 25.34 -36.80
N ASN A 20 29.27 24.10 -37.23
CA ASN A 20 28.20 23.11 -37.33
C ASN A 20 27.58 22.86 -35.96
N ILE A 21 26.31 22.42 -35.94
CA ILE A 21 25.64 21.93 -34.76
C ILE A 21 26.06 20.47 -34.55
N VAL A 22 26.45 20.14 -33.33
CA VAL A 22 26.65 18.75 -32.90
C VAL A 22 25.53 18.33 -31.94
N TYR A 23 25.12 17.09 -32.04
CA TYR A 23 24.06 16.50 -31.21
C TYR A 23 24.64 15.42 -30.34
N GLY A 24 24.17 15.37 -29.11
CA GLY A 24 24.44 14.27 -28.15
C GLY A 24 23.14 13.69 -27.64
N GLU A 25 23.16 12.46 -27.21
CA GLU A 25 22.03 11.75 -26.64
C GLU A 25 22.31 11.46 -25.17
N LEU A 26 21.34 11.79 -24.30
CA LEU A 26 21.38 11.45 -22.90
C LEU A 26 20.66 10.13 -22.71
N LEU A 27 21.40 9.09 -22.38
CA LEU A 27 20.88 7.75 -22.08
C LEU A 27 20.40 7.68 -20.63
N GLU A 28 19.17 7.25 -20.42
CA GLU A 28 18.70 6.86 -19.10
C GLU A 28 19.24 5.47 -18.78
N VAL A 29 20.10 5.39 -17.77
CA VAL A 29 20.79 4.15 -17.40
C VAL A 29 20.24 3.54 -16.09
N LEU A 30 19.44 4.29 -15.33
CA LEU A 30 18.82 3.80 -14.11
C LEU A 30 17.36 3.43 -14.35
N THR A 31 16.98 2.27 -13.87
CA THR A 31 15.57 1.84 -13.77
C THR A 31 15.22 1.55 -12.32
N ALA A 32 13.95 1.71 -11.98
CA ALA A 32 13.42 1.39 -10.65
C ALA A 32 12.19 0.51 -10.77
N THR A 33 12.05 -0.43 -9.84
CA THR A 33 10.81 -1.17 -9.59
C THR A 33 10.47 -1.07 -8.12
N LYS A 34 9.18 -1.13 -7.81
CA LYS A 34 8.66 -1.18 -6.44
C LYS A 34 7.62 -2.29 -6.36
N THR A 35 7.69 -3.11 -5.33
CA THR A 35 6.72 -4.19 -5.07
C THR A 35 6.41 -4.24 -3.58
N ALA A 36 5.21 -4.68 -3.22
CA ALA A 36 4.86 -5.10 -1.88
C ALA A 36 4.98 -6.63 -1.78
N VAL A 37 5.39 -7.12 -0.61
CA VAL A 37 5.44 -8.57 -0.33
C VAL A 37 4.02 -9.09 -0.08
N GLU A 38 3.20 -8.29 0.58
CA GLU A 38 1.81 -8.60 0.90
C GLU A 38 0.91 -8.32 -0.32
N GLY A 39 -0.02 -9.24 -0.59
CA GLY A 39 -0.92 -9.14 -1.75
C GLY A 39 -2.16 -8.28 -1.54
N SER A 40 -2.49 -7.97 -0.27
CA SER A 40 -3.63 -7.14 0.14
C SER A 40 -3.34 -6.48 1.48
N TYR A 41 -4.21 -5.54 1.91
CA TYR A 41 -4.10 -4.88 3.21
C TYR A 41 -5.41 -4.85 3.97
N THR A 42 -5.31 -4.84 5.31
CA THR A 42 -6.32 -4.35 6.26
C THR A 42 -5.71 -3.26 7.15
N PRO A 43 -6.50 -2.35 7.74
CA PRO A 43 -5.99 -1.39 8.72
C PRO A 43 -5.29 -2.11 9.89
N GLY A 44 -4.06 -1.70 10.20
CA GLY A 44 -3.22 -2.33 11.22
C GLY A 44 -2.16 -3.30 10.67
N ASP A 45 -2.23 -3.68 9.40
CA ASP A 45 -1.23 -4.53 8.77
C ASP A 45 0.09 -3.79 8.55
N ARG A 46 1.15 -4.56 8.41
CA ARG A 46 2.47 -4.09 7.97
C ARG A 46 2.72 -4.54 6.55
N LEU A 47 2.92 -3.58 5.66
CA LEU A 47 3.35 -3.83 4.29
C LEU A 47 4.87 -3.73 4.21
N THR A 48 5.50 -4.71 3.58
CA THR A 48 6.93 -4.74 3.30
C THR A 48 7.15 -4.35 1.84
N TYR A 49 7.74 -3.19 1.62
CA TYR A 49 8.08 -2.71 0.28
C TYR A 49 9.52 -3.07 -0.08
N VAL A 50 9.70 -3.48 -1.33
CA VAL A 50 10.99 -3.76 -1.95
C VAL A 50 11.14 -2.83 -3.15
N VAL A 51 12.14 -1.95 -3.10
CA VAL A 51 12.50 -1.05 -4.20
C VAL A 51 13.83 -1.53 -4.78
N THR A 52 13.83 -1.90 -6.06
CA THR A 52 15.04 -2.32 -6.77
C THR A 52 15.45 -1.25 -7.76
N LEU A 53 16.67 -0.77 -7.62
CA LEU A 53 17.33 0.17 -8.52
C LEU A 53 18.37 -0.58 -9.35
N ARG A 54 18.27 -0.52 -10.69
CA ARG A 54 19.22 -1.14 -11.58
C ARG A 54 19.90 -0.12 -12.47
N ASN A 55 21.22 -0.08 -12.40
CA ASN A 55 22.06 0.76 -13.23
C ASN A 55 22.67 -0.06 -14.37
N THR A 56 22.31 0.23 -15.61
CA THR A 56 22.86 -0.42 -16.82
C THR A 56 24.04 0.34 -17.40
N GLY A 57 24.39 1.49 -16.81
CA GLY A 57 25.52 2.31 -17.24
C GLY A 57 26.87 1.77 -16.75
N THR A 58 27.94 2.36 -17.29
CA THR A 58 29.33 2.01 -16.97
C THR A 58 29.91 2.81 -15.80
N THR A 59 29.12 3.75 -15.24
CA THR A 59 29.52 4.59 -14.12
C THR A 59 28.56 4.37 -12.95
N ALA A 60 29.09 4.25 -11.74
CA ALA A 60 28.27 4.15 -10.54
C ALA A 60 27.49 5.44 -10.29
N LEU A 61 26.24 5.32 -9.86
CA LEU A 61 25.41 6.41 -9.38
C LEU A 61 25.52 6.48 -7.86
N THR A 62 25.88 7.65 -7.32
CA THR A 62 26.13 7.83 -5.89
C THR A 62 25.28 8.94 -5.33
N ASN A 63 24.96 8.87 -4.02
CA ASN A 63 24.14 9.85 -3.32
C ASN A 63 22.76 10.07 -3.93
N LEU A 64 22.11 8.98 -4.37
CA LEU A 64 20.71 9.02 -4.75
C LEU A 64 19.85 9.24 -3.51
N THR A 65 18.73 9.91 -3.74
CA THR A 65 17.65 10.10 -2.75
C THR A 65 16.41 9.36 -3.27
N VAL A 66 15.82 8.54 -2.41
CA VAL A 66 14.55 7.84 -2.66
C VAL A 66 13.50 8.49 -1.78
N THR A 67 12.49 9.08 -2.39
CA THR A 67 11.36 9.72 -1.71
C THR A 67 10.12 8.89 -1.98
N ASP A 68 9.44 8.44 -0.92
CA ASP A 68 8.22 7.65 -0.97
C ASP A 68 7.04 8.51 -0.51
N ASP A 69 5.96 8.55 -1.27
CA ASP A 69 4.78 9.35 -0.99
C ASP A 69 3.86 8.75 0.09
N LEU A 70 4.18 7.53 0.58
CA LEU A 70 3.40 6.80 1.59
C LEU A 70 1.92 6.63 1.21
N GLY A 71 1.66 6.52 -0.09
CA GLY A 71 0.32 6.34 -0.65
C GLY A 71 -0.59 7.56 -0.47
N GLY A 72 -0.03 8.75 -0.37
CA GLY A 72 -0.78 9.98 -0.14
C GLY A 72 -1.84 10.24 -1.21
N TYR A 73 -3.07 10.53 -0.79
CA TYR A 73 -4.19 10.83 -1.69
C TYR A 73 -4.97 12.06 -1.24
N PRO A 74 -5.64 12.79 -2.17
CA PRO A 74 -6.43 13.96 -1.84
C PRO A 74 -7.63 13.60 -0.96
N PHE A 75 -7.86 14.37 0.11
CA PHE A 75 -9.04 14.27 0.96
C PHE A 75 -9.48 15.67 1.41
N GLY A 76 -10.65 16.10 0.96
CA GLY A 76 -11.12 17.48 1.16
C GLY A 76 -10.17 18.48 0.52
N THR A 77 -9.63 19.40 1.33
CA THR A 77 -8.65 20.42 0.89
C THR A 77 -7.18 20.02 1.15
N GLY A 78 -6.96 18.83 1.69
CA GLY A 78 -5.63 18.34 2.07
C GLY A 78 -5.26 17.02 1.43
N THR A 79 -4.16 16.45 1.90
CA THR A 79 -3.70 15.10 1.57
C THR A 79 -3.68 14.28 2.84
N VAL A 80 -4.20 13.05 2.78
CA VAL A 80 -4.07 12.05 3.85
C VAL A 80 -3.14 10.93 3.38
N TYR A 81 -2.47 10.29 4.34
CA TYR A 81 -1.46 9.28 4.09
C TYR A 81 -1.88 7.98 4.77
N PRO A 82 -2.24 6.94 3.99
CA PRO A 82 -2.70 5.65 4.52
C PRO A 82 -1.57 4.82 5.14
N LEU A 83 -0.32 5.18 4.86
CA LEU A 83 0.86 4.46 5.33
C LEU A 83 1.68 5.31 6.30
N THR A 84 2.24 4.65 7.32
CA THR A 84 3.17 5.24 8.27
C THR A 84 4.45 4.41 8.27
N TYR A 85 5.60 5.02 8.00
CA TYR A 85 6.88 4.33 8.02
C TYR A 85 7.15 3.67 9.40
N VAL A 86 7.58 2.42 9.38
CA VAL A 86 8.03 1.72 10.59
C VAL A 86 9.49 2.08 10.85
N THR A 87 9.74 2.77 11.95
CA THR A 87 11.08 3.26 12.33
C THR A 87 12.10 2.11 12.31
N ASP A 88 13.31 2.41 11.80
CA ASP A 88 14.45 1.49 11.70
C ASP A 88 14.24 0.23 10.87
N SER A 89 13.16 0.18 10.06
CA SER A 89 12.89 -0.95 9.18
C SER A 89 13.65 -0.90 7.85
N ALA A 90 14.22 0.26 7.47
CA ALA A 90 14.89 0.41 6.18
C ALA A 90 16.24 -0.31 6.16
N GLN A 91 16.41 -1.18 5.16
CA GLN A 91 17.64 -1.93 4.88
C GLN A 91 18.05 -1.76 3.43
N VAL A 92 19.34 -1.74 3.17
CA VAL A 92 19.90 -1.58 1.83
C VAL A 92 20.85 -2.75 1.52
N PHE A 93 20.72 -3.28 0.32
CA PHE A 93 21.58 -4.37 -0.21
C PHE A 93 22.15 -3.91 -1.54
N VAL A 94 23.45 -3.99 -1.69
CA VAL A 94 24.18 -3.69 -2.94
C VAL A 94 24.74 -4.99 -3.50
N GLY A 95 24.28 -5.39 -4.69
CA GLY A 95 24.68 -6.69 -5.27
C GLY A 95 24.38 -7.87 -4.34
N GLY A 96 23.28 -7.81 -3.57
CA GLY A 96 22.89 -8.82 -2.58
C GLY A 96 23.64 -8.74 -1.23
N VAL A 97 24.60 -7.82 -1.06
CA VAL A 97 25.35 -7.66 0.20
C VAL A 97 24.68 -6.57 1.06
N PRO A 98 24.34 -6.87 2.33
CA PRO A 98 23.74 -5.87 3.22
C PRO A 98 24.73 -4.73 3.50
N GLN A 99 24.19 -3.52 3.55
CA GLN A 99 24.94 -2.28 3.85
C GLN A 99 24.58 -1.77 5.25
N ALA A 100 25.31 -0.77 5.71
CA ALA A 100 24.90 -0.02 6.90
C ALA A 100 23.52 0.61 6.69
N ALA A 101 22.76 0.79 7.80
CA ALA A 101 21.44 1.40 7.75
C ALA A 101 21.50 2.78 7.06
N PRO A 102 20.60 3.07 6.11
CA PRO A 102 20.58 4.36 5.41
C PRO A 102 20.11 5.48 6.35
N ALA A 103 20.40 6.72 5.97
CA ALA A 103 19.79 7.87 6.64
C ALA A 103 18.34 8.03 6.18
N VAL A 104 17.40 8.07 7.15
CA VAL A 104 15.96 8.10 6.92
C VAL A 104 15.32 9.29 7.61
N THR A 105 14.47 10.02 6.86
CA THR A 105 13.49 10.97 7.40
C THR A 105 12.11 10.35 7.24
N ALA A 106 11.44 10.05 8.35
CA ALA A 106 10.26 9.20 8.41
C ALA A 106 9.00 9.77 7.70
N GLY A 107 8.94 11.10 7.50
CA GLY A 107 7.89 11.79 6.73
C GLY A 107 6.47 11.72 7.24
N PRO A 108 5.41 12.06 6.47
CA PRO A 108 5.31 12.05 4.99
C PRO A 108 5.93 13.29 4.31
N PRO A 109 6.60 13.13 3.15
CA PRO A 109 6.99 11.85 2.55
C PRO A 109 8.15 11.18 3.31
N LEU A 110 8.29 9.85 3.17
CA LEU A 110 9.46 9.12 3.63
C LEU A 110 10.64 9.43 2.70
N VAL A 111 11.79 9.83 3.26
CA VAL A 111 12.99 10.15 2.47
C VAL A 111 14.16 9.28 2.95
N ILE A 112 14.76 8.53 2.02
CA ILE A 112 15.94 7.69 2.24
C ILE A 112 17.09 8.25 1.39
N THR A 113 18.21 8.59 2.02
CA THR A 113 19.33 9.27 1.34
C THR A 113 20.61 8.45 1.37
N GLY A 114 21.59 8.84 0.54
CA GLY A 114 22.90 8.19 0.48
C GLY A 114 22.90 6.86 -0.25
N ILE A 115 21.92 6.62 -1.12
CA ILE A 115 21.82 5.37 -1.87
C ILE A 115 22.83 5.38 -3.04
N ASN A 116 23.56 4.29 -3.17
CA ASN A 116 24.54 4.11 -4.24
C ASN A 116 24.18 2.88 -5.07
N VAL A 117 24.28 3.00 -6.40
CA VAL A 117 24.03 1.88 -7.34
C VAL A 117 25.29 1.68 -8.18
N PRO A 118 25.96 0.54 -8.10
CA PRO A 118 27.21 0.29 -8.83
C PRO A 118 26.98 0.28 -10.35
N ALA A 119 28.04 0.51 -11.11
CA ALA A 119 28.02 0.38 -12.56
C ALA A 119 27.64 -1.04 -12.98
N GLY A 120 26.67 -1.19 -13.87
CA GLY A 120 26.16 -2.48 -14.34
C GLY A 120 25.50 -3.35 -13.27
N GLY A 121 25.24 -2.78 -12.06
CA GLY A 121 24.74 -3.50 -10.89
C GLY A 121 23.38 -3.03 -10.42
N ASP A 122 22.98 -3.55 -9.25
CA ASP A 122 21.70 -3.25 -8.61
C ASP A 122 21.86 -2.92 -7.13
N THR A 123 20.88 -2.20 -6.63
CA THR A 123 20.71 -1.91 -5.20
C THR A 123 19.25 -2.12 -4.83
N VAL A 124 19.01 -2.89 -3.78
CA VAL A 124 17.69 -3.19 -3.26
C VAL A 124 17.51 -2.48 -1.92
N ILE A 125 16.38 -1.80 -1.76
CA ILE A 125 15.97 -1.14 -0.53
C ILE A 125 14.70 -1.85 -0.05
N VAL A 126 14.71 -2.33 1.19
CA VAL A 126 13.56 -2.96 1.84
C VAL A 126 13.16 -2.10 3.03
N TYR A 127 11.87 -1.81 3.20
CA TYR A 127 11.35 -1.11 4.36
C TYR A 127 9.91 -1.51 4.63
N GLN A 128 9.44 -1.25 5.85
CA GLN A 128 8.07 -1.55 6.28
C GLN A 128 7.27 -0.25 6.49
N ALA A 129 5.99 -0.33 6.16
CA ALA A 129 5.00 0.69 6.44
C ALA A 129 3.77 0.08 7.12
N LEU A 130 3.27 0.71 8.18
CA LEU A 130 2.05 0.35 8.88
C LEU A 130 0.85 0.97 8.14
N VAL A 131 -0.14 0.15 7.81
CA VAL A 131 -1.43 0.59 7.29
C VAL A 131 -2.23 1.23 8.41
N ASN A 132 -2.49 2.53 8.33
CA ASN A 132 -3.17 3.28 9.38
C ASN A 132 -4.67 3.49 9.09
N ILE A 133 -5.36 4.20 9.97
CA ILE A 133 -6.82 4.44 9.89
C ILE A 133 -7.29 5.25 8.67
N PHE A 134 -6.37 5.86 7.93
CA PHE A 134 -6.68 6.60 6.69
C PHE A 134 -6.61 5.71 5.44
N ALA A 135 -6.30 4.42 5.58
CA ALA A 135 -6.36 3.49 4.47
C ALA A 135 -7.81 3.29 4.03
N PRO A 136 -8.12 3.38 2.72
CA PRO A 136 -9.48 3.24 2.22
C PRO A 136 -10.03 1.83 2.53
N PRO A 137 -11.15 1.71 3.27
CA PRO A 137 -11.65 0.40 3.73
C PRO A 137 -12.70 -0.23 2.80
N ALA A 138 -13.23 0.51 1.82
CA ALA A 138 -14.29 0.02 0.95
C ALA A 138 -13.79 -1.10 0.04
N ALA A 139 -14.67 -2.04 -0.32
CA ALA A 139 -14.35 -3.07 -1.29
C ALA A 139 -13.76 -2.45 -2.58
N GLU A 140 -12.80 -3.16 -3.19
CA GLU A 140 -12.07 -2.74 -4.40
C GLU A 140 -11.18 -1.49 -4.23
N SER A 141 -11.04 -0.94 -3.02
CA SER A 141 -10.11 0.14 -2.75
C SER A 141 -8.65 -0.32 -2.85
N THR A 142 -7.76 0.62 -3.11
CA THR A 142 -6.32 0.35 -3.23
C THR A 142 -5.49 1.43 -2.54
N ILE A 143 -4.29 1.06 -2.11
CA ILE A 143 -3.22 1.99 -1.77
C ILE A 143 -2.25 2.02 -2.94
N VAL A 144 -2.13 3.18 -3.60
CA VAL A 144 -1.15 3.43 -4.67
C VAL A 144 0.03 4.16 -4.04
N ASN A 145 1.17 3.50 -3.95
CA ASN A 145 2.36 4.01 -3.27
C ASN A 145 3.53 4.17 -4.25
N THR A 146 4.05 5.40 -4.40
CA THR A 146 5.05 5.76 -5.41
C THR A 146 6.35 6.20 -4.76
N VAL A 147 7.47 5.65 -5.24
CA VAL A 147 8.80 6.18 -4.96
C VAL A 147 9.28 7.04 -6.12
N THR A 148 9.96 8.13 -5.78
CA THR A 148 10.66 9.01 -6.72
C THR A 148 12.15 9.02 -6.38
N ILE A 149 12.99 8.69 -7.35
CA ILE A 149 14.44 8.65 -7.22
C ILE A 149 15.03 9.89 -7.87
N THR A 150 15.88 10.61 -7.13
CA THR A 150 16.55 11.85 -7.58
C THR A 150 18.02 11.85 -7.18
N GLY A 151 18.80 12.82 -7.68
CA GLY A 151 20.22 12.97 -7.34
C GLY A 151 21.13 12.09 -8.19
N GLY A 152 22.35 11.84 -7.71
CA GLY A 152 23.32 10.97 -8.37
C GLY A 152 23.74 11.36 -9.78
N GLY A 153 23.48 12.61 -10.20
CA GLY A 153 23.74 13.06 -11.57
C GLY A 153 22.67 12.64 -12.60
N LEU A 154 21.51 12.18 -12.13
CA LEU A 154 20.34 11.91 -13.01
C LEU A 154 19.85 13.21 -13.65
N ALA A 155 19.55 13.16 -14.92
CA ALA A 155 18.99 14.31 -15.66
C ALA A 155 17.50 14.51 -15.37
N SER A 156 16.79 13.43 -15.05
CA SER A 156 15.38 13.42 -14.66
C SER A 156 15.17 12.48 -13.48
N SER A 157 14.11 12.72 -12.73
CA SER A 157 13.68 11.78 -11.69
C SER A 157 13.13 10.48 -12.30
N ILE A 158 13.34 9.36 -11.60
CA ILE A 158 12.80 8.04 -11.94
C ILE A 158 11.71 7.71 -10.93
N THR A 159 10.60 7.15 -11.35
CA THR A 159 9.52 6.73 -10.47
C THR A 159 9.22 5.25 -10.60
N ALA A 160 8.77 4.66 -9.50
CA ALA A 160 8.21 3.31 -9.47
C ALA A 160 7.02 3.29 -8.52
N THR A 161 5.94 2.63 -8.92
CA THR A 161 4.66 2.60 -8.19
C THR A 161 4.27 1.16 -7.92
N GLU A 162 3.72 0.93 -6.72
CA GLU A 162 3.07 -0.30 -6.33
C GLU A 162 1.64 -0.02 -5.91
N THR A 163 0.74 -0.93 -6.24
CA THR A 163 -0.67 -0.85 -5.90
C THR A 163 -1.08 -2.08 -5.11
N VAL A 164 -1.46 -1.88 -3.85
CA VAL A 164 -1.90 -2.94 -2.96
C VAL A 164 -3.41 -2.80 -2.76
N PRO A 165 -4.23 -3.81 -3.11
CA PRO A 165 -5.68 -3.79 -2.90
C PRO A 165 -6.03 -4.01 -1.43
N VAL A 166 -7.22 -3.54 -1.02
CA VAL A 166 -7.81 -3.90 0.28
C VAL A 166 -8.14 -5.39 0.30
N ASP A 167 -8.05 -6.01 1.46
CA ASP A 167 -8.59 -7.36 1.65
C ASP A 167 -10.12 -7.30 1.67
N ASN A 168 -10.76 -8.07 0.78
CA ASN A 168 -12.20 -8.11 0.60
C ASN A 168 -12.77 -9.30 1.37
N ALA A 169 -13.30 -9.04 2.57
CA ALA A 169 -13.88 -10.08 3.41
C ALA A 169 -15.09 -9.58 4.22
N PRO A 170 -16.12 -10.43 4.43
CA PRO A 170 -17.13 -10.16 5.45
C PRO A 170 -16.54 -10.38 6.84
N ALA A 171 -16.99 -9.60 7.82
CA ALA A 171 -16.62 -9.74 9.23
C ALA A 171 -17.88 -9.71 10.09
N LEU A 172 -18.35 -10.87 10.51
CA LEU A 172 -19.59 -11.00 11.28
C LEU A 172 -19.34 -10.92 12.78
N THR A 173 -20.22 -10.21 13.46
CA THR A 173 -20.37 -10.24 14.91
C THR A 173 -21.79 -10.67 15.27
N ILE A 174 -21.97 -11.35 16.40
CA ILE A 174 -23.27 -11.77 16.91
C ILE A 174 -23.39 -11.41 18.38
N THR A 175 -24.55 -10.84 18.75
CA THR A 175 -24.93 -10.64 20.14
C THR A 175 -26.26 -11.31 20.41
N LYS A 176 -26.47 -11.82 21.63
CA LYS A 176 -27.69 -12.51 22.06
C LYS A 176 -28.32 -11.78 23.25
N ALA A 177 -29.60 -11.53 23.18
CA ALA A 177 -30.40 -11.00 24.29
C ALA A 177 -31.60 -11.90 24.56
N MET A 178 -32.15 -11.81 25.78
CA MET A 178 -33.26 -12.62 26.23
C MET A 178 -34.31 -11.73 26.91
N SER A 179 -35.60 -11.99 26.65
CA SER A 179 -36.72 -11.30 27.29
C SER A 179 -37.95 -12.21 27.41
N PRO A 180 -38.63 -12.29 28.60
CA PRO A 180 -38.20 -11.70 29.85
C PRO A 180 -37.02 -12.44 30.48
N ALA A 181 -36.28 -11.82 31.40
CA ALA A 181 -35.13 -12.42 32.08
C ALA A 181 -35.53 -13.45 33.14
N GLN A 182 -36.79 -13.45 33.58
CA GLN A 182 -37.36 -14.40 34.52
C GLN A 182 -38.67 -14.93 33.97
N VAL A 183 -38.84 -16.23 34.01
CA VAL A 183 -40.05 -16.94 33.52
C VAL A 183 -40.51 -17.96 34.55
N VAL A 184 -41.80 -18.28 34.53
CA VAL A 184 -42.38 -19.40 35.22
C VAL A 184 -42.69 -20.55 34.25
N ASP A 185 -43.02 -21.75 34.74
CA ASP A 185 -43.32 -22.90 33.88
C ASP A 185 -44.37 -22.55 32.81
N ASN A 186 -44.13 -23.07 31.60
CA ASN A 186 -44.94 -22.85 30.41
C ASN A 186 -45.06 -21.40 29.91
N GLN A 187 -44.22 -20.50 30.37
CA GLN A 187 -44.15 -19.15 29.86
C GLN A 187 -43.27 -19.03 28.64
N GLN A 188 -43.66 -18.12 27.71
CA GLN A 188 -42.86 -17.82 26.51
C GLN A 188 -41.66 -16.98 26.86
N ILE A 189 -40.53 -17.30 26.23
CA ILE A 189 -39.30 -16.55 26.28
C ILE A 189 -38.85 -16.24 24.85
N THR A 190 -38.33 -15.05 24.64
CA THR A 190 -37.80 -14.62 23.32
C THR A 190 -36.30 -14.41 23.41
N TYR A 191 -35.55 -15.08 22.55
CA TYR A 191 -34.15 -14.80 22.30
C TYR A 191 -34.03 -13.94 21.04
N THR A 192 -33.25 -12.87 21.14
CA THR A 192 -32.97 -11.98 20.02
C THR A 192 -31.48 -12.06 19.68
N PHE A 193 -31.16 -12.40 18.45
CA PHE A 193 -29.81 -12.35 17.92
C PHE A 193 -29.67 -11.12 17.03
N LEU A 194 -28.68 -10.28 17.33
CA LEU A 194 -28.29 -9.20 16.42
C LEU A 194 -26.98 -9.61 15.75
N ILE A 195 -27.03 -9.73 14.44
CA ILE A 195 -25.89 -10.04 13.57
C ILE A 195 -25.52 -8.79 12.81
N GLN A 196 -24.26 -8.42 12.87
CA GLN A 196 -23.73 -7.26 12.15
C GLN A 196 -22.55 -7.71 11.30
N ASN A 197 -22.51 -7.21 10.06
CA ASN A 197 -21.36 -7.33 9.19
C ASN A 197 -20.56 -6.02 9.26
N THR A 198 -19.37 -6.06 9.83
CA THR A 198 -18.43 -4.94 9.93
C THR A 198 -17.33 -5.00 8.86
N GLY A 199 -17.33 -6.06 8.03
CA GLY A 199 -16.46 -6.21 6.87
C GLY A 199 -16.89 -5.33 5.70
N ASN A 200 -16.11 -5.36 4.64
CA ASN A 200 -16.30 -4.52 3.45
C ASN A 200 -17.06 -5.23 2.30
N THR A 201 -17.36 -6.52 2.46
CA THR A 201 -18.16 -7.30 1.49
C THR A 201 -19.38 -7.91 2.16
N PRO A 202 -20.49 -8.12 1.43
CA PRO A 202 -21.66 -8.81 1.95
C PRO A 202 -21.37 -10.29 2.17
N VAL A 203 -22.07 -10.89 3.15
CA VAL A 203 -22.12 -12.35 3.27
C VAL A 203 -23.08 -12.91 2.22
N VAL A 204 -22.62 -13.89 1.49
CA VAL A 204 -23.39 -14.55 0.43
C VAL A 204 -23.67 -16.02 0.78
N ALA A 205 -24.58 -16.66 0.05
CA ALA A 205 -25.01 -18.04 0.35
C ALA A 205 -23.85 -19.07 0.35
N THR A 206 -22.80 -18.82 -0.44
CA THR A 206 -21.60 -19.67 -0.49
C THR A 206 -20.73 -19.60 0.75
N ASP A 207 -20.90 -18.59 1.60
CA ASP A 207 -20.15 -18.44 2.85
C ASP A 207 -20.66 -19.41 3.94
N ASN A 208 -21.80 -20.06 3.72
CA ASN A 208 -22.40 -21.05 4.61
C ASN A 208 -22.50 -20.57 6.06
N ALA A 209 -22.91 -19.32 6.29
CA ALA A 209 -23.07 -18.77 7.62
C ALA A 209 -24.18 -19.55 8.38
N VAL A 210 -23.84 -20.08 9.55
CA VAL A 210 -24.75 -20.87 10.39
C VAL A 210 -24.77 -20.33 11.80
N ILE A 211 -25.96 -20.20 12.38
CA ILE A 211 -26.15 -19.92 13.80
C ILE A 211 -26.52 -21.24 14.48
N THR A 212 -25.76 -21.61 15.52
CA THR A 212 -26.08 -22.75 16.36
C THR A 212 -26.36 -22.25 17.77
N ASP A 213 -27.52 -22.64 18.34
CA ASP A 213 -27.89 -22.36 19.71
C ASP A 213 -28.29 -23.65 20.45
N THR A 214 -27.78 -23.84 21.66
CA THR A 214 -28.08 -25.02 22.46
C THR A 214 -28.86 -24.59 23.69
N PHE A 215 -30.04 -25.18 23.89
CA PHE A 215 -30.90 -24.86 25.02
C PHE A 215 -30.76 -25.94 26.13
N ASP A 216 -30.52 -25.49 27.35
CA ASP A 216 -30.51 -26.31 28.55
C ASP A 216 -31.30 -25.58 29.65
N PRO A 217 -32.49 -26.04 30.05
CA PRO A 217 -33.21 -27.22 29.56
C PRO A 217 -33.71 -27.05 28.12
N ILE A 218 -34.01 -28.17 27.45
CA ILE A 218 -34.55 -28.18 26.07
C ILE A 218 -35.88 -27.42 26.06
N LEU A 219 -36.01 -26.48 25.14
CA LEU A 219 -37.23 -25.69 24.93
C LEU A 219 -38.14 -26.40 23.92
N SER A 220 -39.47 -26.25 24.08
CA SER A 220 -40.49 -26.75 23.17
C SER A 220 -41.12 -25.64 22.35
N ASN A 221 -41.76 -25.99 21.21
CA ASN A 221 -42.51 -25.06 20.35
C ASN A 221 -41.66 -23.88 19.85
N LEU A 222 -40.45 -24.16 19.39
CA LEU A 222 -39.55 -23.15 18.85
C LEU A 222 -40.13 -22.53 17.59
N VAL A 223 -40.17 -21.19 17.54
CA VAL A 223 -40.51 -20.41 16.35
C VAL A 223 -39.33 -19.49 16.08
N VAL A 224 -38.79 -19.58 14.89
CA VAL A 224 -37.68 -18.71 14.45
C VAL A 224 -38.23 -17.70 13.46
N THR A 225 -37.87 -16.44 13.64
CA THR A 225 -38.20 -15.37 12.70
C THR A 225 -36.93 -14.63 12.29
N PHE A 226 -36.88 -14.17 11.06
CA PHE A 226 -35.83 -13.26 10.56
C PHE A 226 -36.53 -11.99 10.08
N ASP A 227 -36.12 -10.87 10.61
CA ASP A 227 -36.74 -9.54 10.33
C ASP A 227 -38.28 -9.59 10.41
N GLY A 228 -38.82 -10.21 11.46
CA GLY A 228 -40.25 -10.35 11.69
C GLY A 228 -40.98 -11.39 10.81
N THR A 229 -40.30 -12.02 9.89
CA THR A 229 -40.86 -13.07 9.00
C THR A 229 -40.45 -14.44 9.49
N ALA A 230 -41.40 -15.39 9.47
CA ALA A 230 -41.13 -16.78 9.89
C ALA A 230 -39.99 -17.38 9.07
N TRP A 231 -39.00 -17.92 9.77
CA TRP A 231 -37.86 -18.62 9.17
C TRP A 231 -38.18 -20.12 9.11
N THR A 232 -38.20 -20.68 7.91
CA THR A 232 -38.56 -22.06 7.67
C THR A 232 -37.40 -22.95 7.23
N GLN A 233 -36.21 -22.40 7.11
CA GLN A 233 -35.05 -23.14 6.60
C GLN A 233 -34.16 -23.63 7.76
N GLY A 234 -33.97 -24.96 7.86
CA GLY A 234 -32.93 -25.58 8.65
C GLY A 234 -33.15 -25.54 10.16
N VAL A 235 -34.21 -26.14 10.66
CA VAL A 235 -34.36 -26.53 12.08
C VAL A 235 -33.90 -27.96 12.27
#